data_bc01bc04b967ba4019b388c935423609
#
_entry.id   bc01bc04b967ba4019b388c935423609
#
_cell.length_a   1.000
_cell.length_b   1.000
_cell.length_c   1.000
_cell.angle_alpha   90.00
_cell.angle_beta   90.00
_cell.angle_gamma   90.00
#
_symmetry.space_group_name_H-M   'P 1'
#
loop_
_entity.id
_entity.type
_entity.pdbx_description
1 polymer ?
#
loop_
_entity_poly.entity_id
_entity_poly.type
_entity_poly.pdbx_seq_one_letter_code
_entity_poly.pdbx_strand_id
1 'polypeptide(L)'
;MAKRRPAGDGMVRKREDGRWEGRIVVGHKKNGTPIFRHAYAHTQKELTEKLHQNIERYQDVELTEDSRMTLGEWLDRWLTDYKENTVRPGTLAGYRSCIENYIKPQLGGKQVSLVTSQDVQKLYRRLKENGRIKEHPRFGSTLSDTTINRLHAIFHQAMEDALHAHIIAKNPTVGATVPKASHAPKRVLTDREL
;
A
#
# COMPACT_ATOMS: atom_id res chain seq x y z
N MET A 1 -6.87 -44.09 1.65
CA MET A 1 -6.84 -43.19 0.45
C MET A 1 -6.91 -41.75 0.88
N ALA A 2 -5.92 -40.92 0.53
CA ALA A 2 -5.94 -39.47 0.87
C ALA A 2 -7.08 -38.77 0.12
N LYS A 3 -7.97 -38.13 0.85
CA LYS A 3 -9.12 -37.40 0.31
C LYS A 3 -8.62 -36.26 -0.59
N ARG A 4 -9.02 -36.28 -1.86
CA ARG A 4 -8.64 -35.24 -2.84
C ARG A 4 -9.22 -33.91 -2.37
N ARG A 5 -8.38 -32.87 -2.22
CA ARG A 5 -8.82 -31.55 -1.78
C ARG A 5 -9.72 -30.92 -2.84
N PRO A 6 -10.70 -30.07 -2.45
CA PRO A 6 -11.51 -29.32 -3.38
C PRO A 6 -10.65 -28.45 -4.31
N ALA A 7 -11.12 -28.23 -5.53
CA ALA A 7 -10.48 -27.29 -6.47
C ALA A 7 -10.56 -25.87 -5.86
N GLY A 8 -9.43 -25.22 -5.64
CA GLY A 8 -9.36 -23.90 -5.01
C GLY A 8 -8.53 -23.83 -3.71
N ASP A 9 -8.37 -24.96 -2.99
CA ASP A 9 -7.64 -25.00 -1.70
C ASP A 9 -6.13 -24.80 -1.80
N GLY A 10 -5.60 -24.56 -2.99
CA GLY A 10 -4.18 -24.37 -3.24
C GLY A 10 -3.35 -25.65 -3.11
N MET A 11 -2.09 -25.58 -3.51
CA MET A 11 -1.13 -26.67 -3.35
C MET A 11 -0.40 -26.54 -2.01
N VAL A 12 -0.24 -27.64 -1.28
CA VAL A 12 0.49 -27.69 -0.01
C VAL A 12 1.51 -28.82 -0.06
N ARG A 13 2.78 -28.51 0.28
CA ARG A 13 3.85 -29.49 0.40
C ARG A 13 4.75 -29.18 1.59
N LYS A 14 5.40 -30.20 2.14
CA LYS A 14 6.49 -30.02 3.09
C LYS A 14 7.80 -29.93 2.31
N ARG A 15 8.62 -28.94 2.62
CA ARG A 15 9.94 -28.71 2.01
C ARG A 15 10.99 -29.55 2.74
N GLU A 16 12.14 -29.71 2.10
CA GLU A 16 13.31 -30.39 2.69
C GLU A 16 13.85 -29.66 3.92
N ASP A 17 13.70 -28.32 3.96
CA ASP A 17 14.06 -27.49 5.11
C ASP A 17 13.10 -27.60 6.30
N GLY A 18 12.13 -28.53 6.25
CA GLY A 18 11.15 -28.81 7.30
C GLY A 18 9.95 -27.86 7.33
N ARG A 19 10.00 -26.74 6.58
CA ARG A 19 8.88 -25.80 6.49
C ARG A 19 7.77 -26.30 5.55
N TRP A 20 6.58 -25.83 5.80
CA TRP A 20 5.44 -26.04 4.92
C TRP A 20 5.32 -24.90 3.91
N GLU A 21 5.10 -25.25 2.67
CA GLU A 21 4.87 -24.31 1.56
C GLU A 21 3.48 -24.59 0.96
N GLY A 22 2.75 -23.51 0.71
CA GLY A 22 1.50 -23.55 -0.04
C GLY A 22 1.45 -22.45 -1.09
N ARG A 23 0.66 -22.65 -2.15
CA ARG A 23 0.45 -21.63 -3.19
C ARG A 23 -0.97 -21.66 -3.69
N ILE A 24 -1.51 -20.48 -4.00
CA ILE A 24 -2.79 -20.28 -4.69
C ILE A 24 -2.56 -19.54 -6.01
N VAL A 25 -3.44 -19.73 -6.97
CA VAL A 25 -3.48 -18.92 -8.20
C VAL A 25 -4.24 -17.64 -7.89
N VAL A 26 -3.67 -16.49 -8.25
CA VAL A 26 -4.26 -15.17 -8.00
C VAL A 26 -4.48 -14.36 -9.27
N GLY A 27 -4.16 -14.92 -10.42
CA GLY A 27 -4.33 -14.32 -11.74
C GLY A 27 -3.57 -15.08 -12.80
N HIS A 28 -3.63 -14.58 -14.03
CA HIS A 28 -2.94 -15.15 -15.18
C HIS A 28 -2.15 -14.07 -15.92
N LYS A 29 -1.06 -14.47 -16.52
CA LYS A 29 -0.29 -13.65 -17.44
C LYS A 29 -1.02 -13.54 -18.78
N LYS A 30 -0.61 -12.58 -19.63
CA LYS A 30 -1.15 -12.44 -20.98
C LYS A 30 -1.06 -13.71 -21.84
N ASN A 31 -0.08 -14.58 -21.55
CA ASN A 31 0.10 -15.89 -22.20
C ASN A 31 -0.66 -17.04 -21.52
N GLY A 32 -1.55 -16.78 -20.60
CA GLY A 32 -2.33 -17.79 -19.86
C GLY A 32 -1.59 -18.47 -18.71
N THR A 33 -0.31 -18.18 -18.48
CA THR A 33 0.47 -18.78 -17.37
C THR A 33 -0.06 -18.27 -16.02
N PRO A 34 -0.36 -19.14 -15.04
CA PRO A 34 -0.89 -18.71 -13.75
C PRO A 34 0.13 -17.91 -12.92
N ILE A 35 -0.37 -16.87 -12.23
CA ILE A 35 0.37 -16.09 -11.25
C ILE A 35 0.09 -16.70 -9.88
N PHE A 36 1.15 -17.15 -9.19
CA PHE A 36 1.04 -17.78 -7.88
C PHE A 36 1.37 -16.83 -6.74
N ARG A 37 0.65 -16.95 -5.64
CA ARG A 37 1.01 -16.47 -4.30
C ARG A 37 1.45 -17.62 -3.44
N HIS A 38 2.64 -17.51 -2.87
CA HIS A 38 3.21 -18.48 -1.96
C HIS A 38 2.96 -18.07 -0.50
N ALA A 39 2.71 -19.04 0.35
CA ALA A 39 2.69 -18.91 1.79
C ALA A 39 3.63 -19.94 2.41
N TYR A 40 4.29 -19.57 3.50
CA TYR A 40 5.22 -20.42 4.22
C TYR A 40 4.86 -20.43 5.70
N ALA A 41 5.00 -21.60 6.33
CA ALA A 41 4.75 -21.75 7.76
C ALA A 41 5.61 -22.89 8.36
N HIS A 42 5.74 -22.89 9.68
CA HIS A 42 6.43 -23.97 10.39
C HIS A 42 5.52 -25.17 10.60
N THR A 43 4.21 -24.97 10.69
CA THR A 43 3.22 -26.03 10.86
C THR A 43 2.22 -26.05 9.71
N GLN A 44 1.64 -27.21 9.45
CA GLN A 44 0.60 -27.36 8.43
C GLN A 44 -0.66 -26.54 8.78
N LYS A 45 -1.03 -26.47 10.06
CA LYS A 45 -2.19 -25.72 10.54
C LYS A 45 -2.02 -24.21 10.24
N GLU A 46 -0.89 -23.66 10.63
CA GLU A 46 -0.55 -22.24 10.35
C GLU A 46 -0.56 -21.95 8.84
N LEU A 47 -0.02 -22.88 8.01
CA LEU A 47 -0.06 -22.72 6.57
C LEU A 47 -1.49 -22.70 6.03
N THR A 48 -2.36 -23.59 6.52
CA THR A 48 -3.76 -23.64 6.09
C THR A 48 -4.49 -22.34 6.43
N GLU A 49 -4.27 -21.79 7.62
CA GLU A 49 -4.83 -20.49 8.04
C GLU A 49 -4.34 -19.36 7.12
N LYS A 50 -3.05 -19.31 6.81
CA LYS A 50 -2.46 -18.33 5.87
C LYS A 50 -3.02 -18.49 4.44
N LEU A 51 -3.24 -19.72 3.99
CA LEU A 51 -3.83 -19.96 2.67
C LEU A 51 -5.28 -19.51 2.62
N HIS A 52 -6.11 -19.79 3.63
CA HIS A 52 -7.49 -19.31 3.71
C HIS A 52 -7.54 -17.78 3.69
N GLN A 53 -6.71 -17.09 4.47
CA GLN A 53 -6.61 -15.63 4.44
C GLN A 53 -6.22 -15.10 3.06
N ASN A 54 -5.32 -15.79 2.35
CA ASN A 54 -4.96 -15.43 0.99
C ASN A 54 -6.12 -15.67 0.01
N ILE A 55 -6.82 -16.81 0.12
CA ILE A 55 -7.98 -17.11 -0.71
C ILE A 55 -9.05 -16.02 -0.53
N GLU A 56 -9.42 -15.71 0.71
CA GLU A 56 -10.38 -14.63 1.01
C GLU A 56 -9.94 -13.27 0.47
N ARG A 57 -8.64 -12.97 0.57
CA ARG A 57 -8.07 -11.69 0.09
C ARG A 57 -8.13 -11.56 -1.43
N TYR A 58 -7.93 -12.65 -2.16
CA TYR A 58 -7.84 -12.67 -3.62
C TYR A 58 -9.07 -13.32 -4.27
N GLN A 59 -10.12 -13.60 -3.51
CA GLN A 59 -11.37 -14.12 -4.05
C GLN A 59 -11.95 -13.11 -5.04
N ASP A 60 -12.33 -13.60 -6.23
CA ASP A 60 -12.89 -12.81 -7.33
C ASP A 60 -11.97 -11.71 -7.89
N VAL A 61 -10.66 -11.78 -7.59
CA VAL A 61 -9.67 -10.83 -8.10
C VAL A 61 -8.65 -11.54 -8.99
N GLU A 62 -8.54 -11.11 -10.24
CA GLU A 62 -7.52 -11.59 -11.17
C GLU A 62 -6.40 -10.55 -11.30
N LEU A 63 -5.28 -10.79 -10.62
CA LEU A 63 -4.13 -9.89 -10.63
C LEU A 63 -3.35 -10.00 -11.95
N THR A 64 -2.82 -8.86 -12.41
CA THR A 64 -1.93 -8.75 -13.57
C THR A 64 -0.47 -9.05 -13.21
N GLU A 65 0.41 -9.16 -14.22
CA GLU A 65 1.87 -9.29 -14.03
C GLU A 65 2.44 -8.11 -13.25
N ASP A 66 1.88 -6.93 -13.44
CA ASP A 66 2.26 -5.68 -12.78
C ASP A 66 2.10 -5.73 -11.25
N SER A 67 1.33 -6.69 -10.73
CA SER A 67 1.22 -6.92 -9.28
C SER A 67 2.54 -7.26 -8.57
N ARG A 68 3.59 -7.60 -9.33
CA ARG A 68 4.93 -7.93 -8.82
C ARG A 68 5.84 -6.72 -8.68
N MET A 69 5.50 -5.59 -9.31
CA MET A 69 6.30 -4.37 -9.20
C MET A 69 6.36 -3.87 -7.75
N THR A 70 7.39 -3.12 -7.44
CA THR A 70 7.50 -2.44 -6.15
C THR A 70 6.52 -1.28 -6.04
N LEU A 71 6.21 -0.85 -4.83
CA LEU A 71 5.39 0.34 -4.61
C LEU A 71 6.05 1.59 -5.21
N GLY A 72 7.38 1.68 -5.15
CA GLY A 72 8.12 2.80 -5.75
C GLY A 72 7.92 2.88 -7.25
N GLU A 73 8.10 1.75 -7.96
CA GLU A 73 7.88 1.65 -9.41
C GLU A 73 6.43 1.96 -9.79
N TRP A 74 5.45 1.47 -9.01
CA TRP A 74 4.05 1.81 -9.23
C TRP A 74 3.79 3.31 -9.09
N LEU A 75 4.31 3.94 -8.04
CA LEU A 75 4.08 5.36 -7.79
C LEU A 75 4.73 6.25 -8.86
N ASP A 76 5.89 5.86 -9.42
CA ASP A 76 6.50 6.56 -10.55
C ASP A 76 5.63 6.45 -11.79
N ARG A 77 5.20 5.25 -12.12
CA ARG A 77 4.30 4.99 -13.23
C ARG A 77 2.98 5.74 -13.06
N TRP A 78 2.42 5.76 -11.85
CA TRP A 78 1.20 6.48 -11.54
C TRP A 78 1.34 8.00 -11.77
N LEU A 79 2.45 8.60 -11.38
CA LEU A 79 2.72 10.01 -11.66
C LEU A 79 2.77 10.30 -13.16
N THR A 80 3.45 9.46 -13.93
CA THR A 80 3.64 9.64 -15.37
C THR A 80 2.39 9.32 -16.16
N ASP A 81 1.82 8.12 -15.97
CA ASP A 81 0.75 7.62 -16.83
C ASP A 81 -0.63 8.16 -16.44
N TYR A 82 -0.86 8.44 -15.14
CA TYR A 82 -2.19 8.81 -14.63
C TYR A 82 -2.31 10.29 -14.27
N LYS A 83 -1.20 10.97 -13.88
CA LYS A 83 -1.29 12.33 -13.33
C LYS A 83 -0.66 13.41 -14.20
N GLU A 84 0.40 13.13 -14.95
CA GLU A 84 1.13 14.12 -15.72
C GLU A 84 0.23 14.98 -16.62
N ASN A 85 -0.72 14.33 -17.32
CA ASN A 85 -1.64 15.01 -18.23
C ASN A 85 -3.00 15.40 -17.61
N THR A 86 -3.21 15.12 -16.31
CA THR A 86 -4.52 15.33 -15.67
C THR A 86 -4.50 16.41 -14.59
N VAL A 87 -3.32 16.80 -14.10
CA VAL A 87 -3.17 17.82 -13.05
C VAL A 87 -2.22 18.93 -13.49
N ARG A 88 -2.35 20.09 -12.86
CA ARG A 88 -1.44 21.23 -13.12
C ARG A 88 -0.01 20.88 -12.71
N PRO A 89 1.03 21.44 -13.40
CA PRO A 89 2.44 21.14 -13.10
C PRO A 89 2.83 21.34 -11.63
N GLY A 90 2.34 22.40 -10.98
CA GLY A 90 2.58 22.63 -9.55
C GLY A 90 1.95 21.57 -8.64
N THR A 91 0.79 21.02 -9.00
CA THR A 91 0.14 19.91 -8.29
C THR A 91 0.95 18.62 -8.45
N LEU A 92 1.39 18.34 -9.68
CA LEU A 92 2.23 17.17 -9.98
C LEU A 92 3.55 17.22 -9.21
N ALA A 93 4.22 18.38 -9.17
CA ALA A 93 5.42 18.59 -8.36
C ALA A 93 5.18 18.33 -6.87
N GLY A 94 4.03 18.77 -6.35
CA GLY A 94 3.61 18.49 -4.98
C GLY A 94 3.35 17.00 -4.72
N TYR A 95 2.76 16.27 -5.66
CA TYR A 95 2.56 14.82 -5.56
C TYR A 95 3.91 14.10 -5.56
N ARG A 96 4.80 14.44 -6.51
CA ARG A 96 6.15 13.90 -6.60
C ARG A 96 6.92 14.12 -5.30
N SER A 97 6.92 15.33 -4.77
CA SER A 97 7.57 15.64 -3.49
C SER A 97 7.03 14.82 -2.33
N CYS A 98 5.71 14.63 -2.23
CA CYS A 98 5.11 13.78 -1.20
C CYS A 98 5.55 12.32 -1.32
N ILE A 99 5.58 11.78 -2.53
CA ILE A 99 5.95 10.39 -2.81
C ILE A 99 7.43 10.15 -2.52
N GLU A 100 8.31 10.98 -3.08
CA GLU A 100 9.77 10.83 -2.95
C GLU A 100 10.26 10.99 -1.52
N ASN A 101 9.71 11.98 -0.81
CA ASN A 101 10.22 12.33 0.51
C ASN A 101 9.60 11.49 1.64
N TYR A 102 8.38 10.98 1.48
CA TYR A 102 7.65 10.38 2.60
C TYR A 102 7.26 8.92 2.39
N ILE A 103 6.84 8.52 1.19
CA ILE A 103 6.33 7.16 0.94
C ILE A 103 7.46 6.23 0.53
N LYS A 104 8.20 6.59 -0.52
CA LYS A 104 9.26 5.72 -1.09
C LYS A 104 10.36 5.35 -0.09
N PRO A 105 10.88 6.24 0.76
CA PRO A 105 11.94 5.88 1.70
C PRO A 105 11.56 4.76 2.67
N GLN A 106 10.25 4.60 2.94
CA GLN A 106 9.78 3.64 3.93
C GLN A 106 9.09 2.41 3.32
N LEU A 107 8.40 2.57 2.21
CA LEU A 107 7.58 1.52 1.60
C LEU A 107 7.93 1.24 0.14
N GLY A 108 8.76 2.06 -0.51
CA GLY A 108 9.03 2.01 -1.94
C GLY A 108 9.60 0.67 -2.41
N GLY A 109 10.46 0.02 -1.63
CA GLY A 109 11.04 -1.29 -1.97
C GLY A 109 10.10 -2.49 -1.74
N LYS A 110 8.94 -2.27 -1.11
CA LYS A 110 7.97 -3.35 -0.87
C LYS A 110 7.13 -3.60 -2.12
N GLN A 111 6.86 -4.87 -2.44
CA GLN A 111 5.98 -5.22 -3.54
C GLN A 111 4.58 -4.61 -3.30
N VAL A 112 4.02 -3.91 -4.31
CA VAL A 112 2.78 -3.14 -4.17
C VAL A 112 1.61 -3.97 -3.67
N SER A 113 1.46 -5.19 -4.17
CA SER A 113 0.38 -6.11 -3.77
C SER A 113 0.57 -6.73 -2.36
N LEU A 114 1.72 -6.52 -1.71
CA LEU A 114 2.00 -6.95 -0.34
C LEU A 114 1.91 -5.82 0.68
N VAL A 115 1.65 -4.59 0.25
CA VAL A 115 1.42 -3.47 1.17
C VAL A 115 0.14 -3.71 1.96
N THR A 116 0.22 -3.55 3.26
CA THR A 116 -0.91 -3.77 4.19
C THR A 116 -1.34 -2.47 4.86
N SER A 117 -2.56 -2.44 5.41
CA SER A 117 -3.03 -1.28 6.19
C SER A 117 -2.17 -1.03 7.44
N GLN A 118 -1.55 -2.08 7.99
CA GLN A 118 -0.59 -1.93 9.09
C GLN A 118 0.69 -1.21 8.66
N ASP A 119 1.18 -1.46 7.42
CA ASP A 119 2.34 -0.74 6.90
C ASP A 119 2.03 0.74 6.73
N VAL A 120 0.84 1.05 6.20
CA VAL A 120 0.36 2.43 6.04
C VAL A 120 0.22 3.11 7.41
N GLN A 121 -0.34 2.42 8.41
CA GLN A 121 -0.46 2.95 9.77
C GLN A 121 0.90 3.20 10.42
N LYS A 122 1.88 2.31 10.23
CA LYS A 122 3.26 2.49 10.70
C LYS A 122 3.93 3.69 10.02
N LEU A 123 3.70 3.88 8.71
CA LEU A 123 4.18 5.05 7.98
C LEU A 123 3.65 6.34 8.62
N TYR A 124 2.34 6.47 8.84
CA TYR A 124 1.76 7.70 9.42
C TYR A 124 2.28 7.97 10.84
N ARG A 125 2.45 6.94 11.66
CA ARG A 125 3.04 7.10 13.00
C ARG A 125 4.46 7.64 12.92
N ARG A 126 5.33 7.05 12.09
CA ARG A 126 6.71 7.51 11.91
C ARG A 126 6.78 8.94 11.39
N LEU A 127 5.91 9.30 10.45
CA LEU A 127 5.83 10.66 9.92
C LEU A 127 5.37 11.67 10.99
N LYS A 128 4.49 11.26 11.89
CA LYS A 128 4.08 12.07 13.03
C LYS A 128 5.22 12.30 14.00
N GLU A 129 6.03 11.28 14.26
CA GLU A 129 7.17 11.33 15.20
C GLU A 129 8.37 12.09 14.60
N ASN A 130 8.82 11.69 13.39
CA ASN A 130 10.06 12.14 12.76
C ASN A 130 9.91 12.33 11.23
N GLY A 131 8.84 12.99 10.78
CA GLY A 131 8.53 13.10 9.35
C GLY A 131 9.14 14.32 8.66
N ARG A 132 9.66 15.31 9.36
CA ARG A 132 10.24 16.50 8.72
C ARG A 132 11.62 16.20 8.13
N ILE A 133 11.82 16.65 6.90
CA ILE A 133 13.11 16.56 6.20
C ILE A 133 14.14 17.50 6.85
N LYS A 134 13.68 18.67 7.31
CA LYS A 134 14.49 19.63 8.07
C LYS A 134 13.77 19.91 9.37
N GLU A 135 14.49 19.81 10.48
CA GLU A 135 13.98 20.14 11.79
C GLU A 135 13.54 21.61 11.85
N HIS A 136 12.37 21.85 12.46
CA HIS A 136 11.83 23.19 12.60
C HIS A 136 12.03 23.69 14.03
N PRO A 137 12.56 24.91 14.26
CA PRO A 137 12.88 25.42 15.60
C PRO A 137 11.71 25.33 16.60
N ARG A 138 10.46 25.54 16.14
CA ARG A 138 9.26 25.51 16.98
C ARG A 138 8.56 24.13 17.03
N PHE A 139 8.66 23.33 15.96
CA PHE A 139 7.86 22.10 15.81
C PHE A 139 8.72 20.84 15.78
N GLY A 140 10.05 20.95 15.93
CA GLY A 140 10.97 19.81 15.89
C GLY A 140 10.89 19.04 14.57
N SER A 141 11.01 17.74 14.68
CA SER A 141 10.97 16.79 13.55
C SER A 141 9.56 16.27 13.20
N THR A 142 8.53 16.65 13.95
CA THR A 142 7.15 16.18 13.76
C THR A 142 6.51 16.76 12.51
N LEU A 143 5.81 15.92 11.72
CA LEU A 143 5.04 16.38 10.58
C LEU A 143 3.62 16.79 11.02
N SER A 144 3.06 17.84 10.41
CA SER A 144 1.72 18.32 10.74
C SER A 144 0.64 17.32 10.29
N ASP A 145 -0.47 17.27 11.02
CA ASP A 145 -1.62 16.43 10.68
C ASP A 145 -2.18 16.78 9.30
N THR A 146 -2.20 18.06 8.93
CA THR A 146 -2.62 18.52 7.61
C THR A 146 -1.73 17.93 6.49
N THR A 147 -0.41 17.84 6.71
CA THR A 147 0.51 17.25 5.73
C THR A 147 0.29 15.75 5.63
N ILE A 148 0.07 15.06 6.76
CA ILE A 148 -0.23 13.61 6.76
C ILE A 148 -1.56 13.34 6.06
N ASN A 149 -2.59 14.17 6.26
CA ASN A 149 -3.88 14.06 5.56
C ASN A 149 -3.72 14.25 4.04
N ARG A 150 -2.93 15.24 3.61
CA ARG A 150 -2.62 15.44 2.18
C ARG A 150 -1.89 14.24 1.60
N LEU A 151 -0.89 13.71 2.30
CA LEU A 151 -0.15 12.52 1.89
C LEU A 151 -1.07 11.31 1.81
N HIS A 152 -1.98 11.13 2.78
CA HIS A 152 -2.98 10.06 2.74
C HIS A 152 -3.86 10.18 1.49
N ALA A 153 -4.37 11.37 1.16
CA ALA A 153 -5.22 11.57 -0.01
C ALA A 153 -4.50 11.18 -1.32
N ILE A 154 -3.23 11.59 -1.47
CA ILE A 154 -2.40 11.22 -2.63
C ILE A 154 -2.18 9.72 -2.69
N PHE A 155 -1.79 9.12 -1.56
CA PHE A 155 -1.50 7.69 -1.48
C PHE A 155 -2.77 6.86 -1.69
N HIS A 156 -3.90 7.27 -1.10
CA HIS A 156 -5.19 6.63 -1.30
C HIS A 156 -5.58 6.60 -2.78
N GLN A 157 -5.47 7.74 -3.47
CA GLN A 157 -5.76 7.83 -4.91
C GLN A 157 -4.86 6.91 -5.74
N ALA A 158 -3.55 6.90 -5.47
CA ALA A 158 -2.62 6.03 -6.18
C ALA A 158 -2.93 4.54 -5.96
N MET A 159 -3.35 4.16 -4.76
CA MET A 159 -3.72 2.78 -4.47
C MET A 159 -5.11 2.41 -5.01
N GLU A 160 -6.02 3.37 -5.14
CA GLU A 160 -7.32 3.16 -5.80
C GLU A 160 -7.14 2.92 -7.29
N ASP A 161 -6.29 3.71 -7.95
CA ASP A 161 -5.95 3.50 -9.36
C ASP A 161 -5.23 2.14 -9.57
N ALA A 162 -4.41 1.67 -8.59
CA ALA A 162 -3.82 0.33 -8.62
C ALA A 162 -4.86 -0.79 -8.48
N LEU A 163 -5.90 -0.57 -7.67
CA LEU A 163 -7.01 -1.50 -7.52
C LEU A 163 -7.80 -1.63 -8.83
N HIS A 164 -8.15 -0.51 -9.47
CA HIS A 164 -8.84 -0.50 -10.76
C HIS A 164 -8.00 -1.12 -11.89
N ALA A 165 -6.68 -1.01 -11.81
CA ALA A 165 -5.75 -1.64 -12.76
C ALA A 165 -5.47 -3.13 -12.46
N HIS A 166 -6.15 -3.74 -11.49
CA HIS A 166 -5.95 -5.13 -11.06
C HIS A 166 -4.50 -5.45 -10.62
N ILE A 167 -3.78 -4.44 -10.13
CA ILE A 167 -2.42 -4.58 -9.59
C ILE A 167 -2.46 -5.04 -8.13
N ILE A 168 -3.49 -4.60 -7.41
CA ILE A 168 -3.76 -5.01 -6.01
C ILE A 168 -5.21 -5.47 -5.87
N ALA A 169 -5.45 -6.36 -4.88
CA ALA A 169 -6.78 -6.89 -4.61
C ALA A 169 -7.63 -5.99 -3.70
N LYS A 170 -6.99 -5.20 -2.84
CA LYS A 170 -7.66 -4.28 -1.90
C LYS A 170 -6.78 -3.06 -1.69
N ASN A 171 -7.40 -1.89 -1.56
CA ASN A 171 -6.69 -0.66 -1.24
C ASN A 171 -6.26 -0.67 0.25
N PRO A 172 -4.95 -0.71 0.55
CA PRO A 172 -4.46 -0.80 1.92
C PRO A 172 -4.67 0.47 2.75
N THR A 173 -4.95 1.60 2.12
CA THR A 173 -5.13 2.87 2.80
C THR A 173 -6.51 2.99 3.46
N VAL A 174 -7.53 2.24 2.97
CA VAL A 174 -8.90 2.28 3.50
C VAL A 174 -8.97 1.86 4.98
N GLY A 175 -8.12 0.93 5.41
CA GLY A 175 -8.06 0.48 6.81
C GLY A 175 -7.13 1.29 7.72
N ALA A 176 -6.51 2.38 7.21
CA ALA A 176 -5.60 3.20 8.00
C ALA A 176 -6.30 4.41 8.62
N THR A 177 -6.03 4.64 9.90
CA THR A 177 -6.55 5.81 10.62
C THR A 177 -5.66 7.03 10.38
N VAL A 178 -6.25 8.11 9.89
CA VAL A 178 -5.57 9.38 9.63
C VAL A 178 -5.77 10.33 10.81
N PRO A 179 -4.74 11.08 11.27
CA PRO A 179 -4.89 12.05 12.33
C PRO A 179 -5.94 13.12 11.96
N LYS A 180 -6.79 13.50 12.91
CA LYS A 180 -7.71 14.64 12.71
C LYS A 180 -6.89 15.94 12.69
N ALA A 181 -6.92 16.66 11.56
CA ALA A 181 -6.33 17.99 11.50
C ALA A 181 -7.12 18.95 12.38
N SER A 182 -6.49 19.48 13.43
CA SER A 182 -7.07 20.57 14.21
C SER A 182 -6.76 21.89 13.50
N HIS A 183 -7.77 22.62 13.12
CA HIS A 183 -7.60 23.98 12.62
C HIS A 183 -7.80 24.95 13.79
N ALA A 184 -6.74 25.68 14.15
CA ALA A 184 -6.92 26.82 15.03
C ALA A 184 -7.89 27.82 14.34
N PRO A 185 -8.84 28.42 15.10
CA PRO A 185 -9.71 29.42 14.52
C PRO A 185 -8.87 30.55 13.90
N LYS A 186 -9.20 30.94 12.68
CA LYS A 186 -8.51 32.05 12.01
C LYS A 186 -8.82 33.32 12.80
N ARG A 187 -7.76 34.02 13.23
CA ARG A 187 -7.91 35.33 13.79
C ARG A 187 -8.34 36.28 12.65
N VAL A 188 -9.49 36.87 12.76
CA VAL A 188 -9.95 37.94 11.88
C VAL A 188 -9.39 39.24 12.48
N LEU A 189 -8.65 40.00 11.68
CA LEU A 189 -8.23 41.33 12.11
C LEU A 189 -9.47 42.23 12.24
N THR A 190 -9.55 42.97 13.33
CA THR A 190 -10.62 43.96 13.52
C THR A 190 -10.23 45.25 12.81
N ASP A 191 -11.24 46.08 12.47
CA ASP A 191 -11.02 47.39 11.79
C ASP A 191 -10.09 48.34 12.55
N ARG A 192 -9.78 48.06 13.82
CA ARG A 192 -8.78 48.79 14.63
C ARG A 192 -7.35 48.28 14.47
N GLU A 193 -7.14 47.14 13.81
CA GLU A 193 -5.84 46.50 13.57
C GLU A 193 -5.40 46.65 12.12
N LEU A 194 -6.21 47.30 11.27
CA LEU A 194 -5.92 47.79 9.92
C LEU A 194 -5.47 49.23 9.98
#